data_138a0881fb147696f358163ecfea6817
#
_entry.id   138a0881fb147696f358163ecfea6817
#
_cell.length_a   1.000
_cell.length_b   1.000
_cell.length_c   1.000
_cell.angle_alpha   90.00
_cell.angle_beta   90.00
_cell.angle_gamma   90.00
#
_symmetry.space_group_name_H-M   'P 1'
#
loop_
_entity.id
_entity.type
_entity.pdbx_description
1 polymer ?
#
loop_
_entity_poly.entity_id
_entity_poly.type
_entity_poly.pdbx_seq_one_letter_code
_entity_poly.pdbx_strand_id
1 'polypeptide(L)' 'MIETRLLQYFLAIAEEQSITRAAEYLHVTQPTLSKQMMDLERVLGKQLLIRGKKKVTLTEDGAYLRSKAQ' A
#
# COMPACT_ATOMS: atom_id res chain seq x y z
N MET A 1 -0.04 -11.46 12.54
CA MET A 1 -1.18 -10.54 12.37
C MET A 1 -0.72 -9.23 11.77
N ILE A 2 -1.47 -8.69 10.82
CA ILE A 2 -1.12 -7.44 10.17
C ILE A 2 -1.57 -6.27 11.04
N GLU A 3 -0.68 -5.31 11.26
CA GLU A 3 -1.05 -4.12 12.02
C GLU A 3 -2.10 -3.32 11.25
N THR A 4 -3.06 -2.78 11.99
CA THR A 4 -4.10 -1.94 11.41
C THR A 4 -3.50 -0.77 10.64
N ARG A 5 -2.42 -0.17 11.17
CA ARG A 5 -1.77 0.95 10.53
C ARG A 5 -1.25 0.59 9.13
N LEU A 6 -0.65 -0.60 8.98
CA LEU A 6 -0.13 -1.02 7.68
C LEU A 6 -1.27 -1.21 6.68
N LEU A 7 -2.40 -1.74 7.14
CA LEU A 7 -3.57 -1.87 6.27
C LEU A 7 -4.11 -0.50 5.86
N GLN A 8 -4.14 0.45 6.79
CA GLN A 8 -4.59 1.81 6.48
C GLN A 8 -3.68 2.47 5.46
N TYR A 9 -2.36 2.25 5.59
CA TYR A 9 -1.40 2.78 4.62
C TYR A 9 -1.63 2.17 3.24
N PHE A 10 -1.84 0.86 3.20
CA PHE A 10 -2.10 0.16 1.95
C PHE A 10 -3.38 0.69 1.28
N LEU A 11 -4.46 0.84 2.06
CA LEU A 11 -5.73 1.34 1.53
C LEU A 11 -5.59 2.77 1.00
N ALA A 12 -4.82 3.61 1.68
CA ALA A 12 -4.59 4.98 1.22
C ALA A 12 -3.86 4.99 -0.12
N ILE A 13 -2.85 4.13 -0.29
CA ILE A 13 -2.14 4.05 -1.55
C ILE A 13 -3.07 3.56 -2.65
N ALA A 14 -3.91 2.57 -2.36
CA ALA A 14 -4.85 2.03 -3.32
C ALA A 14 -5.84 3.11 -3.77
N GLU A 15 -6.32 3.92 -2.83
CA GLU A 15 -7.28 4.98 -3.12
C GLU A 15 -6.64 6.11 -3.92
N GLU A 16 -5.45 6.55 -3.51
CA GLU A 16 -4.77 7.66 -4.17
C GLU A 16 -4.09 7.25 -5.47
N GLN A 17 -3.82 5.98 -5.64
CA GLN A 17 -3.07 5.43 -6.78
C GLN A 17 -1.70 6.10 -6.92
N SER A 18 -1.15 6.55 -5.78
CA SER A 18 0.12 7.28 -5.75
C SER A 18 0.70 7.14 -4.35
N ILE A 19 1.96 6.72 -4.27
CA ILE A 19 2.64 6.63 -2.98
C ILE A 19 2.91 8.03 -2.44
N THR A 20 3.28 8.96 -3.32
CA THR A 20 3.55 10.34 -2.90
C THR A 20 2.31 11.01 -2.31
N ARG A 21 1.18 10.89 -2.99
CA ARG A 21 -0.06 11.49 -2.50
C ARG A 21 -0.55 10.81 -1.23
N ALA A 22 -0.43 9.50 -1.17
CA ALA A 22 -0.82 8.78 0.04
C ALA A 22 0.04 9.20 1.22
N ALA A 23 1.35 9.39 1.01
CA ALA A 23 2.24 9.84 2.07
C ALA A 23 1.84 11.21 2.58
N GLU A 24 1.47 12.12 1.67
CA GLU A 24 0.99 13.45 2.06
C GLU A 24 -0.29 13.35 2.88
N TYR A 25 -1.22 12.54 2.42
CA TYR A 25 -2.47 12.33 3.13
C TYR A 25 -2.25 11.75 4.53
N LEU A 26 -1.32 10.82 4.64
CA LEU A 26 -1.04 10.14 5.89
C LEU A 26 -0.07 10.90 6.81
N HIS A 27 0.49 12.00 6.32
CA HIS A 27 1.47 12.80 7.06
C HIS A 27 2.74 12.01 7.40
N VAL A 28 3.19 11.22 6.44
CA VAL A 28 4.46 10.48 6.56
C VAL A 28 5.29 10.80 5.33
N THR A 29 6.58 10.50 5.40
CA THR A 29 7.44 10.69 4.24
C THR A 29 7.24 9.56 3.24
N GLN A 30 7.50 9.83 1.97
CA GLN A 30 7.34 8.84 0.92
C GLN A 30 8.27 7.63 1.13
N PRO A 31 9.56 7.82 1.48
CA PRO A 31 10.41 6.64 1.75
C PRO A 31 9.92 5.79 2.91
N THR A 32 9.37 6.41 3.95
CA THR A 32 8.82 5.66 5.08
C THR A 32 7.64 4.82 4.63
N LEU A 33 6.72 5.43 3.88
CA LEU A 33 5.54 4.70 3.40
C LEU A 33 5.94 3.56 2.48
N SER A 34 6.87 3.82 1.57
CA SER A 34 7.34 2.81 0.64
C SER A 34 7.95 1.61 1.38
N LYS A 35 8.77 1.90 2.40
CA LYS A 35 9.38 0.85 3.20
C LYS A 35 8.33 0.02 3.94
N GLN A 36 7.32 0.69 4.51
CA GLN A 36 6.25 0.00 5.22
C GLN A 36 5.49 -0.95 4.30
N MET A 37 5.28 -0.54 3.06
CA MET A 37 4.59 -1.40 2.10
C MET A 37 5.45 -2.60 1.70
N MET A 38 6.75 -2.40 1.54
CA MET A 38 7.65 -3.51 1.25
C MET A 38 7.67 -4.50 2.41
N ASP A 39 7.65 -4.00 3.65
CA ASP A 39 7.59 -4.86 4.83
C ASP A 39 6.30 -5.67 4.86
N LEU A 40 5.17 -5.03 4.53
CA LEU A 40 3.88 -5.71 4.48
C LEU A 40 3.89 -6.82 3.44
N GLU A 41 4.39 -6.52 2.24
CA GLU A 41 4.48 -7.52 1.18
C GLU A 41 5.37 -8.69 1.59
N ARG A 42 6.47 -8.41 2.29
CA ARG A 42 7.38 -9.45 2.74
C ARG A 42 6.73 -10.35 3.78
N VAL A 43 6.01 -9.75 4.74
CA VAL A 43 5.33 -10.53 5.78
C VAL A 43 4.30 -11.46 5.16
N LEU A 44 3.56 -10.98 4.16
CA LEU A 44 2.54 -11.77 3.49
C LEU A 44 3.11 -12.73 2.45
N GLY A 45 4.36 -12.50 2.03
CA GLY A 45 4.97 -13.29 0.97
C GLY A 45 4.33 -13.09 -0.37
N LYS A 46 3.71 -11.91 -0.60
CA LYS A 46 3.00 -11.62 -1.83
C LYS A 46 3.21 -10.18 -2.22
N GLN A 47 3.30 -9.93 -3.53
CA GLN A 47 3.34 -8.58 -4.04
C GLN A 47 1.92 -8.04 -4.10
N LEU A 48 1.72 -6.84 -3.57
CA LEU A 48 0.39 -6.23 -3.50
C LEU A 48 0.25 -5.05 -4.45
N LEU A 49 1.35 -4.38 -4.75
CA LEU A 49 1.35 -3.14 -5.53
C LEU A 49 2.16 -3.30 -6.81
N ILE A 50 1.66 -2.70 -7.87
CA ILE A 50 2.38 -2.56 -9.14
C ILE A 50 2.70 -1.09 -9.30
N ARG A 51 4.00 -0.75 -9.31
CA ARG A 51 4.46 0.63 -9.41
C ARG A 51 4.66 0.99 -10.86
N GLY A 52 3.65 1.64 -11.45
CA GLY A 52 3.73 2.11 -12.82
C GLY A 52 4.38 3.48 -12.91
N LYS A 53 4.55 3.98 -14.12
CA LYS A 53 5.17 5.28 -14.35
C LYS A 53 4.26 6.42 -13.91
N LYS A 54 2.96 6.27 -14.10
CA LYS A 54 2.01 7.34 -13.81
C LYS A 54 1.21 7.10 -12.56
N LYS A 55 0.93 5.84 -12.25
CA LYS A 55 0.12 5.53 -11.08
C LYS A 55 0.47 4.15 -10.56
N VAL A 56 0.10 3.93 -9.31
CA VAL A 56 0.23 2.64 -8.65
C VAL A 56 -1.10 1.90 -8.79
N THR A 57 -1.02 0.63 -9.17
CA THR A 57 -2.20 -0.22 -9.25
C THR A 57 -1.98 -1.44 -8.35
N LEU A 58 -3.02 -2.25 -8.19
CA LEU A 58 -2.96 -3.41 -7.32
C LEU A 58 -2.72 -4.68 -8.13
N THR A 59 -1.98 -5.62 -7.53
CA THR A 59 -1.93 -6.98 -8.05
C THR A 59 -3.27 -7.63 -7.72
N GLU A 60 -3.47 -8.87 -8.22
CA GLU A 60 -4.65 -9.64 -7.85
C GLU A 60 -4.70 -9.85 -6.34
N ASP A 61 -3.56 -10.17 -5.73
CA ASP A 61 -3.48 -10.33 -4.28
C ASP A 61 -3.78 -9.03 -3.55
N GLY A 62 -3.32 -7.90 -4.09
CA GLY A 62 -3.61 -6.59 -3.52
C GLY A 62 -5.09 -6.26 -3.57
N ALA A 63 -5.73 -6.55 -4.69
CA ALA A 63 -7.17 -6.32 -4.84
C ALA A 63 -7.96 -7.18 -3.86
N TYR A 64 -7.53 -8.42 -3.67
CA TYR A 64 -8.17 -9.30 -2.71
C TYR A 64 -8.06 -8.75 -1.28
N LEU A 65 -6.85 -8.33 -0.90
CA LEU A 65 -6.63 -7.76 0.43
C LEU A 65 -7.50 -6.52 0.63
N ARG A 66 -7.57 -5.66 -0.39
CA ARG A 66 -8.38 -4.45 -0.30
C ARG A 66 -9.85 -4.79 -0.04
N SER A 67 -10.38 -5.80 -0.73
CA SER A 67 -11.78 -6.16 -0.57
C SER A 67 -12.06 -6.72 0.83
N LYS A 68 -11.07 -7.35 1.46
CA LYS A 68 -11.23 -7.89 2.81
C LYS A 68 -10.99 -6.85 3.90
N ALA A 69 -10.20 -5.82 3.60
CA ALA A 69 -9.83 -4.81 4.59
C ALA A 69 -10.85 -3.69 4.70
N GLN A 70 -11.70 -3.52 3.70
CA GLN A 70 -12.72 -2.46 3.72
C GLN A 70 -13.95 -2.85 4.51
#